data_a81c7d5a25c273538efb5b4113749f2e
#
_entry.id   a81c7d5a25c273538efb5b4113749f2e
#
_cell.length_a   1.000
_cell.length_b   1.000
_cell.length_c   1.000
_cell.angle_alpha   90.00
_cell.angle_beta   90.00
_cell.angle_gamma   90.00
#
_symmetry.space_group_name_H-M   'P 1'
#
loop_
_entity.id
_entity.type
_entity.pdbx_description
1 polymer ?
#
loop_
_entity_poly.entity_id
_entity_poly.type
_entity_poly.pdbx_seq_one_letter_code
_entity_poly.pdbx_strand_id
1 'polypeptide(L)'
;MFKKNSFYDFAYRRFTRNRLAVIGFAVTLFFVIMALFAPLIAPHEPSEFFFVEGQNVYDKYAAPSSEHLLGTDSLGRDVFSRLVYGARVTMMVALLAVSISTVIGTVIGLLSGYFGKIIDNIFMRLVDIVISFPVLFLLISISTIMDPSIWIVIFAIGFVSWTSTARLVRAEVLRVKELDYIAAARACGTSNLKIIVKHILPNILAPIMVQVTIGTAQAILMEASLSFLGVGVQQPTPSWGNMLMDAQKLLVLRDMPWIWIPPGVVNLLLVLAIYFVGDGLRDAFDSRQ
;
A
#
# COMPACT_ATOMS: atom_id res chain seq x y z
N MET A 1 -32.02 -24.98 18.60
CA MET A 1 -30.70 -24.56 19.09
C MET A 1 -30.14 -23.61 18.04
N PHE A 2 -30.43 -22.29 18.12
CA PHE A 2 -30.00 -21.31 17.17
C PHE A 2 -28.50 -21.05 17.39
N LYS A 3 -27.65 -21.47 16.45
CA LYS A 3 -26.25 -21.00 16.37
C LYS A 3 -26.29 -19.48 16.30
N LYS A 4 -25.81 -18.77 17.32
CA LYS A 4 -25.55 -17.34 17.25
C LYS A 4 -24.58 -17.14 16.08
N ASN A 5 -25.09 -16.62 14.96
CA ASN A 5 -24.23 -16.18 13.87
C ASN A 5 -23.31 -15.10 14.45
N SER A 6 -22.03 -15.38 14.54
CA SER A 6 -21.04 -14.39 14.98
C SER A 6 -21.03 -13.21 13.99
N PHE A 7 -20.75 -12.01 14.49
CA PHE A 7 -20.54 -10.82 13.64
C PHE A 7 -19.60 -11.11 12.45
N TYR A 8 -18.59 -11.95 12.69
CA TYR A 8 -17.65 -12.41 11.66
C TYR A 8 -18.31 -13.27 10.56
N ASP A 9 -19.27 -14.14 10.92
CA ASP A 9 -20.01 -14.97 9.93
C ASP A 9 -20.85 -14.09 9.00
N PHE A 10 -21.43 -13.02 9.54
CA PHE A 10 -22.21 -12.08 8.77
C PHE A 10 -21.32 -11.25 7.81
N ALA A 11 -20.20 -10.71 8.33
CA ALA A 11 -19.23 -9.97 7.52
C ALA A 11 -18.63 -10.85 6.41
N TYR A 12 -18.27 -12.10 6.71
CA TYR A 12 -17.78 -13.06 5.73
C TYR A 12 -18.79 -13.35 4.61
N ARG A 13 -20.05 -13.59 4.96
CA ARG A 13 -21.12 -13.84 3.96
C ARG A 13 -21.38 -12.62 3.08
N ARG A 14 -21.34 -11.42 3.63
CA ARG A 14 -21.49 -10.19 2.84
C ARG A 14 -20.30 -9.98 1.90
N PHE A 15 -19.08 -10.12 2.41
CA PHE A 15 -17.87 -10.03 1.58
C PHE A 15 -17.90 -11.01 0.41
N THR A 16 -18.20 -12.29 0.67
CA THR A 16 -18.26 -13.33 -0.37
C THR A 16 -19.41 -13.15 -1.37
N ARG A 17 -20.44 -12.39 -1.02
CA ARG A 17 -21.54 -12.04 -1.93
C ARG A 17 -21.16 -10.92 -2.91
N ASN A 18 -20.20 -10.09 -2.56
CA ASN A 18 -19.68 -9.05 -3.45
C ASN A 18 -18.66 -9.67 -4.43
N ARG A 19 -19.06 -9.86 -5.70
CA ARG A 19 -18.22 -10.50 -6.74
C ARG A 19 -16.91 -9.75 -6.98
N LEU A 20 -16.94 -8.41 -6.97
CA LEU A 20 -15.74 -7.59 -7.18
C LEU A 20 -14.75 -7.76 -6.04
N ALA A 21 -15.23 -7.81 -4.79
CA ALA A 21 -14.39 -8.06 -3.64
C ALA A 21 -13.69 -9.44 -3.70
N VAL A 22 -14.43 -10.48 -4.12
CA VAL A 22 -13.86 -11.83 -4.28
C VAL A 22 -12.83 -11.87 -5.41
N ILE A 23 -13.10 -11.23 -6.56
CA ILE A 23 -12.14 -11.10 -7.66
C ILE A 23 -10.91 -10.32 -7.18
N GLY A 24 -11.10 -9.18 -6.52
CA GLY A 24 -10.00 -8.38 -5.97
C GLY A 24 -9.15 -9.17 -4.99
N PHE A 25 -9.77 -9.93 -4.09
CA PHE A 25 -9.05 -10.82 -3.18
C PHE A 25 -8.25 -11.89 -3.91
N ALA A 26 -8.83 -12.55 -4.91
CA ALA A 26 -8.16 -13.59 -5.71
C ALA A 26 -6.95 -13.00 -6.47
N VAL A 27 -7.09 -11.82 -7.09
CA VAL A 27 -5.99 -11.13 -7.79
C VAL A 27 -4.90 -10.69 -6.81
N THR A 28 -5.28 -10.12 -5.67
CA THR A 28 -4.29 -9.76 -4.62
C THR A 28 -3.54 -10.99 -4.12
N LEU A 29 -4.25 -12.09 -3.86
CA LEU A 29 -3.64 -13.36 -3.45
C LEU A 29 -2.70 -13.92 -4.52
N PHE A 30 -3.07 -13.84 -5.79
CA PHE A 30 -2.20 -14.22 -6.91
C PHE A 30 -0.87 -13.45 -6.87
N PHE A 31 -0.90 -12.11 -6.70
CA PHE A 31 0.33 -11.32 -6.61
C PHE A 31 1.13 -11.61 -5.33
N VAL A 32 0.48 -11.92 -4.22
CA VAL A 32 1.16 -12.37 -3.00
C VAL A 32 1.90 -13.69 -3.25
N ILE A 33 1.24 -14.65 -3.88
CA ILE A 33 1.84 -15.95 -4.23
C ILE A 33 3.00 -15.73 -5.21
N MET A 34 2.82 -14.92 -6.26
CA MET A 34 3.87 -14.58 -7.20
C MET A 34 5.10 -13.94 -6.50
N ALA A 35 4.87 -13.02 -5.56
CA ALA A 35 5.94 -12.38 -4.78
C ALA A 35 6.68 -13.38 -3.87
N LEU A 36 5.97 -14.30 -3.22
CA LEU A 36 6.56 -15.32 -2.35
C LEU A 36 7.39 -16.34 -3.12
N PHE A 37 6.86 -16.80 -4.24
CA PHE A 37 7.49 -17.82 -5.08
C PHE A 37 8.32 -17.23 -6.23
N ALA A 38 8.68 -15.94 -6.17
CA ALA A 38 9.48 -15.27 -7.20
C ALA A 38 10.74 -16.04 -7.60
N PRO A 39 11.55 -16.62 -6.70
CA PRO A 39 12.74 -17.39 -7.07
C PRO A 39 12.45 -18.70 -7.84
N LEU A 40 11.22 -19.20 -7.79
CA LEU A 40 10.81 -20.42 -8.52
C LEU A 40 10.11 -20.10 -9.84
N ILE A 41 9.58 -18.90 -9.98
CA ILE A 41 8.81 -18.48 -11.17
C ILE A 41 9.72 -17.77 -12.18
N ALA A 42 10.66 -16.96 -11.68
CA ALA A 42 11.58 -16.19 -12.52
C ALA A 42 12.66 -17.11 -13.12
N PRO A 43 12.83 -17.11 -14.46
CA PRO A 43 13.86 -17.94 -15.10
C PRO A 43 15.28 -17.43 -14.86
N HIS A 44 15.46 -16.12 -14.61
CA HIS A 44 16.74 -15.46 -14.45
C HIS A 44 16.82 -14.65 -13.15
N GLU A 45 18.03 -14.36 -12.69
CA GLU A 45 18.25 -13.42 -11.60
C GLU A 45 17.88 -11.99 -12.05
N PRO A 46 17.14 -11.20 -11.23
CA PRO A 46 16.61 -9.89 -11.66
C PRO A 46 17.68 -8.82 -11.91
N SER A 47 18.91 -9.06 -11.46
CA SER A 47 20.08 -8.19 -11.66
C SER A 47 21.08 -8.73 -12.65
N GLU A 48 20.86 -9.88 -13.26
CA GLU A 48 21.70 -10.48 -14.27
C GLU A 48 21.65 -9.68 -15.58
N PHE A 49 22.82 -9.50 -16.19
CA PHE A 49 22.97 -8.76 -17.45
C PHE A 49 23.24 -9.73 -18.58
N PHE A 50 22.51 -9.62 -19.67
CA PHE A 50 22.68 -10.41 -20.86
C PHE A 50 23.43 -9.64 -21.93
N PHE A 51 24.26 -10.35 -22.70
CA PHE A 51 25.13 -9.78 -23.73
C PHE A 51 24.71 -10.33 -25.08
N VAL A 52 24.89 -9.53 -26.14
CA VAL A 52 24.71 -9.98 -27.50
C VAL A 52 25.69 -11.10 -27.80
N GLU A 53 25.20 -12.20 -28.40
CA GLU A 53 26.00 -13.39 -28.67
C GLU A 53 27.27 -13.04 -29.46
N GLY A 54 28.43 -13.45 -28.93
CA GLY A 54 29.72 -13.16 -29.51
C GLY A 54 30.25 -11.73 -29.39
N GLN A 55 29.56 -10.86 -28.65
CA GLN A 55 29.92 -9.48 -28.45
C GLN A 55 29.96 -9.11 -26.95
N ASN A 56 30.87 -8.26 -26.56
CA ASN A 56 30.97 -7.74 -25.18
C ASN A 56 30.07 -6.49 -25.00
N VAL A 57 28.81 -6.54 -25.53
CA VAL A 57 27.84 -5.46 -25.49
C VAL A 57 26.53 -5.99 -24.92
N TYR A 58 25.94 -5.26 -23.98
CA TYR A 58 24.64 -5.61 -23.39
C TYR A 58 23.55 -5.74 -24.46
N ASP A 59 22.75 -6.80 -24.37
CA ASP A 59 21.58 -7.01 -25.22
C ASP A 59 20.40 -6.13 -24.74
N LYS A 60 20.51 -4.85 -25.04
CA LYS A 60 19.59 -3.81 -24.58
C LYS A 60 18.34 -3.80 -25.44
N TYR A 61 17.18 -3.78 -24.77
CA TYR A 61 15.87 -3.64 -25.41
C TYR A 61 15.55 -4.76 -26.41
N ALA A 62 16.13 -5.96 -26.22
CA ALA A 62 15.77 -7.11 -27.05
C ALA A 62 14.27 -7.37 -26.99
N ALA A 63 13.69 -7.71 -28.15
CA ALA A 63 12.27 -8.06 -28.24
C ALA A 63 11.96 -9.39 -27.51
N PRO A 64 10.71 -9.62 -27.13
CA PRO A 64 10.29 -10.90 -26.55
C PRO A 64 10.74 -12.10 -27.39
N SER A 65 11.32 -13.10 -26.71
CA SER A 65 11.84 -14.33 -27.32
C SER A 65 11.56 -15.53 -26.39
N SER A 66 11.97 -16.73 -26.83
CA SER A 66 11.90 -17.93 -26.00
C SER A 66 12.83 -17.89 -24.79
N GLU A 67 13.92 -17.14 -24.87
CA GLU A 67 14.90 -16.95 -23.79
C GLU A 67 14.46 -15.83 -22.85
N HIS A 68 13.92 -14.73 -23.43
CA HIS A 68 13.43 -13.57 -22.70
C HIS A 68 11.93 -13.36 -23.01
N LEU A 69 11.04 -13.92 -22.20
CA LEU A 69 9.60 -13.92 -22.44
C LEU A 69 9.00 -12.52 -22.65
N LEU A 70 9.51 -11.51 -21.97
CA LEU A 70 9.14 -10.10 -22.11
C LEU A 70 10.32 -9.23 -22.60
N GLY A 71 11.32 -9.84 -23.24
CA GLY A 71 12.49 -9.13 -23.72
C GLY A 71 13.42 -8.65 -22.60
N THR A 72 14.37 -7.75 -22.96
CA THR A 72 15.33 -7.16 -22.02
C THR A 72 15.11 -5.66 -21.84
N ASP A 73 15.58 -5.12 -20.70
CA ASP A 73 15.51 -3.69 -20.37
C ASP A 73 16.70 -2.86 -20.92
N SER A 74 16.78 -1.59 -20.51
CA SER A 74 17.85 -0.65 -20.91
C SER A 74 19.26 -1.10 -20.50
N LEU A 75 19.41 -2.05 -19.62
CA LEU A 75 20.68 -2.60 -19.17
C LEU A 75 20.90 -4.06 -19.62
N GLY A 76 20.01 -4.61 -20.46
CA GLY A 76 20.10 -5.99 -20.92
C GLY A 76 19.67 -7.00 -19.83
N ARG A 77 18.73 -6.65 -18.93
CA ARG A 77 18.22 -7.56 -17.89
C ARG A 77 16.85 -8.08 -18.29
N ASP A 78 16.53 -9.32 -17.90
CA ASP A 78 15.25 -9.96 -18.24
C ASP A 78 14.06 -9.25 -17.60
N VAL A 79 13.15 -8.73 -18.43
CA VAL A 79 11.97 -7.96 -18.00
C VAL A 79 10.99 -8.83 -17.23
N PHE A 80 10.79 -10.11 -17.61
CA PHE A 80 9.86 -11.00 -16.94
C PHE A 80 10.33 -11.32 -15.51
N SER A 81 11.59 -11.69 -15.33
CA SER A 81 12.17 -11.95 -14.02
C SER A 81 12.10 -10.72 -13.12
N ARG A 82 12.39 -9.54 -13.64
CA ARG A 82 12.24 -8.27 -12.92
C ARG A 82 10.79 -7.96 -12.55
N LEU A 83 9.83 -8.29 -13.42
CA LEU A 83 8.40 -8.11 -13.15
C LEU A 83 7.95 -8.96 -11.95
N VAL A 84 8.39 -10.23 -11.92
CA VAL A 84 8.07 -11.17 -10.83
C VAL A 84 8.70 -10.75 -9.51
N TYR A 85 9.99 -10.43 -9.50
CA TYR A 85 10.67 -9.95 -8.30
C TYR A 85 10.20 -8.55 -7.87
N GLY A 86 9.81 -7.70 -8.83
CA GLY A 86 9.25 -6.37 -8.58
C GLY A 86 7.98 -6.41 -7.74
N ALA A 87 7.15 -7.44 -7.90
CA ALA A 87 5.98 -7.65 -7.05
C ALA A 87 6.34 -7.70 -5.56
N ARG A 88 7.42 -8.44 -5.23
CA ARG A 88 7.91 -8.58 -3.85
C ARG A 88 8.27 -7.23 -3.24
N VAL A 89 8.99 -6.42 -3.99
CA VAL A 89 9.48 -5.11 -3.52
C VAL A 89 8.32 -4.11 -3.40
N THR A 90 7.51 -3.97 -4.44
CA THR A 90 6.36 -3.05 -4.45
C THR A 90 5.38 -3.37 -3.32
N MET A 91 5.03 -4.65 -3.11
CA MET A 91 4.13 -5.06 -2.03
C MET A 91 4.75 -4.86 -0.64
N MET A 92 6.03 -5.17 -0.47
CA MET A 92 6.73 -4.97 0.80
C MET A 92 6.75 -3.49 1.19
N VAL A 93 7.10 -2.60 0.26
CA VAL A 93 7.10 -1.15 0.49
C VAL A 93 5.71 -0.67 0.91
N ALA A 94 4.67 -1.07 0.17
CA ALA A 94 3.30 -0.65 0.46
C ALA A 94 2.83 -1.14 1.83
N LEU A 95 3.03 -2.43 2.15
CA LEU A 95 2.59 -3.01 3.42
C LEU A 95 3.30 -2.38 4.63
N LEU A 96 4.62 -2.18 4.54
CA LEU A 96 5.39 -1.57 5.64
C LEU A 96 5.03 -0.10 5.81
N ALA A 97 4.92 0.67 4.73
CA ALA A 97 4.54 2.07 4.79
C ALA A 97 3.14 2.26 5.38
N VAL A 98 2.16 1.45 4.97
CA VAL A 98 0.80 1.49 5.52
C VAL A 98 0.78 1.06 6.98
N SER A 99 1.56 0.06 7.37
CA SER A 99 1.66 -0.36 8.77
C SER A 99 2.14 0.80 9.65
N ILE A 100 3.20 1.50 9.24
CA ILE A 100 3.72 2.69 9.93
C ILE A 100 2.64 3.77 10.02
N SER A 101 2.03 4.12 8.89
CA SER A 101 1.01 5.18 8.85
C SER A 101 -0.23 4.83 9.69
N THR A 102 -0.64 3.57 9.69
CA THR A 102 -1.78 3.09 10.47
C THR A 102 -1.50 3.15 11.97
N VAL A 103 -0.32 2.70 12.40
CA VAL A 103 0.05 2.76 13.82
C VAL A 103 0.11 4.20 14.31
N ILE A 104 0.85 5.06 13.62
CA ILE A 104 1.00 6.48 13.98
C ILE A 104 -0.38 7.18 13.96
N GLY A 105 -1.12 7.02 12.86
CA GLY A 105 -2.42 7.66 12.69
C GLY A 105 -3.45 7.18 13.72
N THR A 106 -3.47 5.88 14.04
CA THR A 106 -4.37 5.32 15.06
C THR A 106 -4.05 5.87 16.45
N VAL A 107 -2.78 5.89 16.84
CA VAL A 107 -2.38 6.42 18.15
C VAL A 107 -2.74 7.91 18.28
N ILE A 108 -2.40 8.71 17.28
CA ILE A 108 -2.70 10.15 17.28
C ILE A 108 -4.21 10.39 17.25
N GLY A 109 -4.95 9.67 16.42
CA GLY A 109 -6.41 9.79 16.33
C GLY A 109 -7.12 9.39 17.62
N LEU A 110 -6.67 8.32 18.29
CA LEU A 110 -7.18 7.89 19.59
C LEU A 110 -6.94 8.96 20.67
N LEU A 111 -5.71 9.47 20.78
CA LEU A 111 -5.35 10.49 21.76
C LEU A 111 -6.13 11.79 21.52
N SER A 112 -6.14 12.26 20.29
CA SER A 112 -6.84 13.46 19.86
C SER A 112 -8.35 13.38 20.12
N GLY A 113 -9.00 12.32 19.64
CA GLY A 113 -10.45 12.12 19.77
C GLY A 113 -10.90 11.89 21.21
N TYR A 114 -10.14 11.14 22.01
CA TYR A 114 -10.52 10.81 23.38
C TYR A 114 -10.31 11.98 24.35
N PHE A 115 -9.09 12.54 24.41
CA PHE A 115 -8.76 13.60 25.36
C PHE A 115 -9.28 14.98 24.92
N GLY A 116 -9.38 15.24 23.62
CA GLY A 116 -9.90 16.49 23.08
C GLY A 116 -9.08 17.72 23.46
N LYS A 117 -9.73 18.90 23.45
CA LYS A 117 -9.17 20.20 23.91
C LYS A 117 -7.76 20.47 23.37
N ILE A 118 -6.77 20.66 24.27
CA ILE A 118 -5.38 21.03 23.92
C ILE A 118 -4.70 19.93 23.11
N ILE A 119 -4.87 18.66 23.49
CA ILE A 119 -4.26 17.51 22.80
C ILE A 119 -4.77 17.43 21.37
N ASP A 120 -6.08 17.57 21.20
CA ASP A 120 -6.72 17.59 19.88
C ASP A 120 -6.20 18.76 19.03
N ASN A 121 -6.16 19.96 19.60
CA ASN A 121 -5.68 21.14 18.88
C ASN A 121 -4.23 20.97 18.40
N ILE A 122 -3.33 20.44 19.25
CA ILE A 122 -1.92 20.26 18.90
C ILE A 122 -1.80 19.25 17.74
N PHE A 123 -2.39 18.05 17.88
CA PHE A 123 -2.27 17.03 16.85
C PHE A 123 -2.97 17.40 15.53
N MET A 124 -4.14 18.04 15.60
CA MET A 124 -4.81 18.48 14.38
C MET A 124 -4.06 19.62 13.68
N ARG A 125 -3.38 20.50 14.39
CA ARG A 125 -2.48 21.49 13.80
C ARG A 125 -1.29 20.84 13.10
N LEU A 126 -0.70 19.79 13.69
CA LEU A 126 0.35 19.01 13.00
C LEU A 126 -0.17 18.34 11.74
N VAL A 127 -1.36 17.75 11.79
CA VAL A 127 -2.04 17.17 10.61
C VAL A 127 -2.23 18.25 9.54
N ASP A 128 -2.74 19.45 9.92
CA ASP A 128 -2.99 20.54 8.99
C ASP A 128 -1.69 21.05 8.32
N ILE A 129 -0.59 21.13 9.09
CA ILE A 129 0.73 21.50 8.56
C ILE A 129 1.17 20.47 7.51
N VAL A 130 1.12 19.17 7.81
CA VAL A 130 1.56 18.13 6.86
C VAL A 130 0.72 18.14 5.60
N ILE A 131 -0.60 18.28 5.71
CA ILE A 131 -1.51 18.27 4.55
C ILE A 131 -1.41 19.56 3.71
N SER A 132 -0.90 20.67 4.28
CA SER A 132 -0.71 21.92 3.51
C SER A 132 0.34 21.79 2.40
N PHE A 133 1.21 20.80 2.49
CA PHE A 133 2.20 20.52 1.44
C PHE A 133 1.68 19.45 0.48
N PRO A 134 1.88 19.62 -0.83
CA PRO A 134 1.59 18.54 -1.78
C PRO A 134 2.45 17.31 -1.48
N VAL A 135 1.80 16.15 -1.26
CA VAL A 135 2.43 14.92 -0.78
C VAL A 135 3.66 14.52 -1.59
N LEU A 136 3.58 14.57 -2.92
CA LEU A 136 4.70 14.19 -3.80
C LEU A 136 5.93 15.09 -3.58
N PHE A 137 5.75 16.40 -3.38
CA PHE A 137 6.88 17.30 -3.12
C PHE A 137 7.57 16.99 -1.78
N LEU A 138 6.80 16.66 -0.73
CA LEU A 138 7.36 16.21 0.54
C LEU A 138 8.17 14.93 0.36
N LEU A 139 7.60 13.94 -0.32
CA LEU A 139 8.26 12.66 -0.56
C LEU A 139 9.55 12.81 -1.36
N ILE A 140 9.53 13.59 -2.46
CA ILE A 140 10.72 13.88 -3.27
C ILE A 140 11.78 14.58 -2.42
N SER A 141 11.39 15.59 -1.64
CA SER A 141 12.33 16.32 -0.78
C SER A 141 13.01 15.41 0.25
N ILE A 142 12.26 14.55 0.94
CA ILE A 142 12.80 13.59 1.90
C ILE A 142 13.75 12.60 1.20
N SER A 143 13.34 12.04 0.06
CA SER A 143 14.12 11.04 -0.68
C SER A 143 15.39 11.63 -1.33
N THR A 144 15.43 12.94 -1.57
CA THR A 144 16.60 13.61 -2.17
C THR A 144 17.63 14.03 -1.13
N ILE A 145 17.19 14.37 0.09
CA ILE A 145 18.10 14.79 1.18
C ILE A 145 18.84 13.60 1.80
N MET A 146 18.22 12.44 1.80
CA MET A 146 18.77 11.22 2.42
C MET A 146 19.43 10.32 1.37
N ASP A 147 20.38 9.47 1.78
CA ASP A 147 20.98 8.49 0.87
C ASP A 147 19.93 7.52 0.33
N PRO A 148 19.89 7.25 -0.98
CA PRO A 148 18.86 6.44 -1.60
C PRO A 148 18.77 5.03 -1.00
N SER A 149 17.62 4.70 -0.41
CA SER A 149 17.36 3.38 0.19
C SER A 149 15.88 3.05 0.14
N ILE A 150 15.56 1.77 -0.02
CA ILE A 150 14.18 1.28 0.08
C ILE A 150 13.52 1.65 1.42
N TRP A 151 14.29 1.68 2.49
CA TRP A 151 13.81 2.05 3.82
C TRP A 151 13.37 3.51 3.90
N ILE A 152 14.09 4.39 3.20
CA ILE A 152 13.71 5.82 3.14
C ILE A 152 12.38 5.97 2.42
N VAL A 153 12.15 5.26 1.33
CA VAL A 153 10.86 5.25 0.62
C VAL A 153 9.73 4.78 1.54
N ILE A 154 9.95 3.68 2.26
CA ILE A 154 8.99 3.12 3.23
C ILE A 154 8.66 4.15 4.32
N PHE A 155 9.68 4.71 4.97
CA PHE A 155 9.49 5.68 6.04
C PHE A 155 8.88 6.98 5.53
N ALA A 156 9.33 7.50 4.38
CA ALA A 156 8.77 8.72 3.80
C ALA A 156 7.27 8.58 3.53
N ILE A 157 6.86 7.51 2.83
CA ILE A 157 5.44 7.25 2.54
C ILE A 157 4.66 7.06 3.85
N GLY A 158 5.16 6.24 4.78
CA GLY A 158 4.51 5.98 6.06
C GLY A 158 4.35 7.24 6.93
N PHE A 159 5.39 8.07 6.97
CA PHE A 159 5.44 9.31 7.77
C PHE A 159 4.63 10.46 7.18
N VAL A 160 4.26 10.43 5.93
CA VAL A 160 3.39 11.43 5.30
C VAL A 160 1.93 10.98 5.31
N SER A 161 1.68 9.68 5.17
CA SER A 161 0.31 9.13 4.98
C SER A 161 -0.51 8.96 6.27
N TRP A 162 0.08 9.10 7.47
CA TRP A 162 -0.61 8.89 8.75
C TRP A 162 -1.75 9.90 9.00
N THR A 163 -1.71 11.05 8.36
CA THR A 163 -2.65 12.16 8.59
C THR A 163 -4.10 11.80 8.26
N SER A 164 -4.33 11.06 7.18
CA SER A 164 -5.65 10.59 6.78
C SER A 164 -6.22 9.58 7.78
N THR A 165 -5.39 8.64 8.26
CA THR A 165 -5.76 7.67 9.29
C THR A 165 -6.05 8.36 10.63
N ALA A 166 -5.24 9.35 11.02
CA ALA A 166 -5.46 10.10 12.24
C ALA A 166 -6.81 10.85 12.25
N ARG A 167 -7.16 11.51 11.16
CA ARG A 167 -8.46 12.19 11.02
C ARG A 167 -9.63 11.21 11.07
N LEU A 168 -9.53 10.07 10.37
CA LEU A 168 -10.55 9.02 10.39
C LEU A 168 -10.75 8.49 11.81
N VAL A 169 -9.67 8.06 12.45
CA VAL A 169 -9.72 7.49 13.81
C VAL A 169 -10.24 8.50 14.81
N ARG A 170 -9.81 9.75 14.74
CA ARG A 170 -10.36 10.83 15.56
C ARG A 170 -11.87 10.97 15.42
N ALA A 171 -12.37 10.99 14.19
CA ALA A 171 -13.82 11.11 13.92
C ALA A 171 -14.60 9.93 14.51
N GLU A 172 -14.09 8.70 14.34
CA GLU A 172 -14.70 7.50 14.91
C GLU A 172 -14.66 7.49 16.44
N VAL A 173 -13.56 7.93 17.06
CA VAL A 173 -13.45 8.05 18.51
C VAL A 173 -14.44 9.07 19.06
N LEU A 174 -14.59 10.23 18.39
CA LEU A 174 -15.58 11.24 18.78
C LEU A 174 -17.02 10.69 18.74
N ARG A 175 -17.32 9.83 17.76
CA ARG A 175 -18.63 9.16 17.65
C ARG A 175 -18.82 8.12 18.77
N VAL A 176 -17.84 7.26 18.98
CA VAL A 176 -17.95 6.13 19.93
C VAL A 176 -17.92 6.59 21.38
N LYS A 177 -17.17 7.64 21.73
CA LYS A 177 -17.02 8.09 23.12
C LYS A 177 -18.31 8.67 23.73
N GLU A 178 -19.28 9.05 22.90
CA GLU A 178 -20.58 9.58 23.34
C GLU A 178 -21.64 8.47 23.58
N LEU A 179 -21.29 7.19 23.35
CA LEU A 179 -22.22 6.08 23.56
C LEU A 179 -22.37 5.75 25.07
N ASP A 180 -23.61 5.38 25.48
CA ASP A 180 -24.00 5.18 26.87
C ASP A 180 -23.10 4.17 27.62
N TYR A 181 -22.67 3.11 26.96
CA TYR A 181 -21.79 2.11 27.60
C TYR A 181 -20.39 2.67 27.93
N ILE A 182 -19.90 3.67 27.19
CA ILE A 182 -18.65 4.38 27.53
C ILE A 182 -18.86 5.29 28.75
N ALA A 183 -20.01 5.98 28.80
CA ALA A 183 -20.38 6.79 29.95
C ALA A 183 -20.51 5.92 31.22
N ALA A 184 -21.16 4.76 31.11
CA ALA A 184 -21.27 3.79 32.20
C ALA A 184 -19.92 3.25 32.68
N ALA A 185 -19.02 2.88 31.72
CA ALA A 185 -17.67 2.43 32.06
C ALA A 185 -16.88 3.51 32.83
N ARG A 186 -17.05 4.79 32.42
CA ARG A 186 -16.42 5.92 33.12
C ARG A 186 -16.98 6.11 34.52
N ALA A 187 -18.31 6.03 34.67
CA ALA A 187 -18.98 6.12 35.97
C ALA A 187 -18.56 5.00 36.93
N CYS A 188 -18.27 3.80 36.41
CA CYS A 188 -17.72 2.67 37.18
C CYS A 188 -16.22 2.82 37.51
N GLY A 189 -15.58 3.97 37.22
CA GLY A 189 -14.17 4.23 37.57
C GLY A 189 -13.15 3.53 36.66
N THR A 190 -13.56 3.07 35.46
CA THR A 190 -12.63 2.45 34.50
C THR A 190 -11.60 3.47 34.03
N SER A 191 -10.30 3.12 34.07
CA SER A 191 -9.22 4.01 33.65
C SER A 191 -9.30 4.36 32.14
N ASN A 192 -8.87 5.55 31.79
CA ASN A 192 -8.91 6.06 30.40
C ASN A 192 -8.24 5.12 29.40
N LEU A 193 -7.05 4.59 29.73
CA LEU A 193 -6.34 3.63 28.87
C LEU A 193 -7.18 2.36 28.63
N LYS A 194 -7.83 1.85 29.68
CA LYS A 194 -8.68 0.68 29.57
C LYS A 194 -9.92 0.96 28.73
N ILE A 195 -10.51 2.15 28.83
CA ILE A 195 -11.63 2.58 27.97
C ILE A 195 -11.16 2.64 26.51
N ILE A 196 -10.04 3.28 26.22
CA ILE A 196 -9.50 3.39 24.87
C ILE A 196 -9.25 2.00 24.27
N VAL A 197 -8.50 1.13 24.96
CA VAL A 197 -8.04 -0.13 24.40
C VAL A 197 -9.13 -1.21 24.39
N LYS A 198 -9.99 -1.29 25.41
CA LYS A 198 -11.01 -2.35 25.53
C LYS A 198 -12.38 -1.99 25.02
N HIS A 199 -12.71 -0.70 24.95
CA HIS A 199 -14.05 -0.27 24.57
C HIS A 199 -14.08 0.55 23.27
N ILE A 200 -13.14 1.45 23.02
CA ILE A 200 -13.15 2.29 21.83
C ILE A 200 -12.46 1.57 20.66
N LEU A 201 -11.19 1.19 20.80
CA LEU A 201 -10.39 0.61 19.72
C LEU A 201 -11.07 -0.58 19.04
N PRO A 202 -11.64 -1.58 19.73
CA PRO A 202 -12.32 -2.71 19.08
C PRO A 202 -13.52 -2.29 18.23
N ASN A 203 -14.21 -1.21 18.61
CA ASN A 203 -15.39 -0.71 17.90
C ASN A 203 -15.05 0.10 16.64
N ILE A 204 -13.82 0.58 16.51
CA ILE A 204 -13.33 1.35 15.35
C ILE A 204 -12.38 0.55 14.46
N LEU A 205 -12.12 -0.73 14.77
CA LEU A 205 -11.24 -1.59 13.95
C LEU A 205 -11.75 -1.74 12.51
N ALA A 206 -13.06 -1.86 12.31
CA ALA A 206 -13.65 -2.01 11.00
C ALA A 206 -13.33 -0.81 10.06
N PRO A 207 -13.61 0.44 10.43
CA PRO A 207 -13.16 1.61 9.66
C PRO A 207 -11.64 1.67 9.44
N ILE A 208 -10.84 1.27 10.45
CA ILE A 208 -9.37 1.24 10.31
C ILE A 208 -8.95 0.22 9.25
N MET A 209 -9.55 -0.98 9.23
CA MET A 209 -9.21 -2.01 8.23
C MET A 209 -9.55 -1.56 6.80
N VAL A 210 -10.68 -0.88 6.61
CA VAL A 210 -11.01 -0.26 5.32
C VAL A 210 -9.97 0.81 4.94
N GLN A 211 -9.56 1.65 5.88
CA GLN A 211 -8.52 2.66 5.65
C GLN A 211 -7.17 2.03 5.29
N VAL A 212 -6.80 0.90 5.90
CA VAL A 212 -5.58 0.14 5.58
C VAL A 212 -5.59 -0.32 4.12
N THR A 213 -6.70 -0.85 3.60
CA THR A 213 -6.77 -1.29 2.20
C THR A 213 -6.62 -0.12 1.23
N ILE A 214 -7.33 0.99 1.46
CA ILE A 214 -7.23 2.20 0.65
C ILE A 214 -5.79 2.77 0.73
N GLY A 215 -5.23 2.82 1.94
CA GLY A 215 -3.86 3.28 2.17
C GLY A 215 -2.81 2.43 1.46
N THR A 216 -3.02 1.10 1.37
CA THR A 216 -2.12 0.19 0.64
C THR A 216 -2.13 0.50 -0.85
N ALA A 217 -3.29 0.67 -1.46
CA ALA A 217 -3.40 1.05 -2.86
C ALA A 217 -2.71 2.41 -3.14
N GLN A 218 -2.92 3.40 -2.26
CA GLN A 218 -2.26 4.71 -2.36
C GLN A 218 -0.73 4.60 -2.18
N ALA A 219 -0.24 3.78 -1.26
CA ALA A 219 1.19 3.58 -1.04
C ALA A 219 1.88 2.94 -2.26
N ILE A 220 1.22 1.99 -2.95
CA ILE A 220 1.71 1.41 -4.21
C ILE A 220 1.84 2.50 -5.28
N LEU A 221 0.83 3.36 -5.44
CA LEU A 221 0.87 4.46 -6.41
C LEU A 221 1.95 5.50 -6.07
N MET A 222 2.15 5.80 -4.78
CA MET A 222 3.21 6.70 -4.32
C MET A 222 4.61 6.13 -4.56
N GLU A 223 4.82 4.84 -4.23
CA GLU A 223 6.07 4.13 -4.54
C GLU A 223 6.35 4.16 -6.04
N ALA A 224 5.36 3.79 -6.86
CA ALA A 224 5.51 3.78 -8.30
C ALA A 224 5.83 5.18 -8.86
N SER A 225 5.19 6.24 -8.35
CA SER A 225 5.44 7.62 -8.75
C SER A 225 6.86 8.09 -8.38
N LEU A 226 7.32 7.81 -7.15
CA LEU A 226 8.68 8.14 -6.72
C LEU A 226 9.73 7.38 -7.52
N SER A 227 9.51 6.08 -7.72
CA SER A 227 10.44 5.23 -8.48
C SER A 227 10.48 5.61 -9.96
N PHE A 228 9.33 5.95 -10.55
CA PHE A 228 9.26 6.48 -11.92
C PHE A 228 10.04 7.79 -12.07
N LEU A 229 10.00 8.68 -11.07
CA LEU A 229 10.76 9.93 -11.04
C LEU A 229 12.24 9.74 -10.69
N GLY A 230 12.70 8.52 -10.40
CA GLY A 230 14.09 8.19 -10.10
C GLY A 230 14.51 8.45 -8.66
N VAL A 231 13.60 8.85 -7.77
CA VAL A 231 13.86 9.12 -6.34
C VAL A 231 13.27 8.06 -5.41
N GLY A 232 12.73 6.98 -5.96
CA GLY A 232 12.16 5.84 -5.24
C GLY A 232 13.14 4.70 -5.01
N VAL A 233 12.71 3.47 -5.28
CA VAL A 233 13.52 2.26 -5.18
C VAL A 233 14.63 2.30 -6.20
N GLN A 234 15.89 2.21 -5.73
CA GLN A 234 17.07 2.32 -6.57
C GLN A 234 17.44 0.99 -7.23
N GLN A 235 18.06 1.11 -8.42
CA GLN A 235 18.71 -0.02 -9.08
C GLN A 235 19.84 -0.59 -8.19
N PRO A 236 20.13 -1.91 -8.22
CA PRO A 236 19.60 -2.92 -9.14
C PRO A 236 18.26 -3.53 -8.72
N THR A 237 17.74 -3.20 -7.51
CA THR A 237 16.51 -3.79 -6.96
C THR A 237 15.32 -3.48 -7.84
N PRO A 238 14.58 -4.48 -8.37
CA PRO A 238 13.42 -4.22 -9.21
C PRO A 238 12.21 -3.80 -8.37
N SER A 239 11.46 -2.79 -8.85
CA SER A 239 10.09 -2.51 -8.45
C SER A 239 9.28 -2.18 -9.70
N TRP A 240 7.96 -2.35 -9.65
CA TRP A 240 7.15 -2.03 -10.82
C TRP A 240 7.24 -0.53 -11.20
N GLY A 241 7.44 0.33 -10.18
CA GLY A 241 7.65 1.76 -10.39
C GLY A 241 8.95 2.08 -11.15
N ASN A 242 10.08 1.48 -10.73
CA ASN A 242 11.35 1.77 -11.41
C ASN A 242 11.47 1.08 -12.78
N MET A 243 10.73 0.01 -13.04
CA MET A 243 10.63 -0.57 -14.39
C MET A 243 9.91 0.36 -15.37
N LEU A 244 8.97 1.18 -14.89
CA LEU A 244 8.31 2.18 -15.71
C LEU A 244 9.20 3.38 -16.08
N MET A 245 10.35 3.56 -15.41
CA MET A 245 11.26 4.69 -15.66
C MET A 245 11.77 4.73 -17.11
N ASP A 246 11.97 3.57 -17.73
CA ASP A 246 12.39 3.51 -19.15
C ASP A 246 11.33 4.09 -20.11
N ALA A 247 10.05 4.11 -19.72
CA ALA A 247 8.97 4.74 -20.51
C ALA A 247 9.09 6.28 -20.62
N GLN A 248 9.96 6.93 -19.86
CA GLN A 248 10.28 8.36 -20.03
C GLN A 248 10.99 8.64 -21.36
N LYS A 249 11.62 7.62 -21.96
CA LYS A 249 12.26 7.72 -23.27
C LYS A 249 11.22 7.54 -24.36
N LEU A 250 11.04 8.54 -25.23
CA LEU A 250 10.04 8.51 -26.30
C LEU A 250 10.18 7.27 -27.21
N LEU A 251 11.42 6.84 -27.48
CA LEU A 251 11.70 5.64 -28.26
C LEU A 251 11.11 4.38 -27.61
N VAL A 252 11.32 4.21 -26.28
CA VAL A 252 10.80 3.06 -25.52
C VAL A 252 9.28 3.11 -25.46
N LEU A 253 8.73 4.28 -25.19
CA LEU A 253 7.29 4.46 -25.07
C LEU A 253 6.56 4.09 -26.37
N ARG A 254 7.13 4.46 -27.52
CA ARG A 254 6.52 4.27 -28.85
C ARG A 254 6.80 2.89 -29.44
N ASP A 255 8.06 2.44 -29.41
CA ASP A 255 8.52 1.32 -30.22
C ASP A 255 8.77 0.04 -29.42
N MET A 256 8.76 0.11 -28.06
CA MET A 256 9.09 -1.00 -27.15
C MET A 256 8.02 -1.22 -26.07
N PRO A 257 6.75 -1.51 -26.46
CA PRO A 257 5.65 -1.61 -25.51
C PRO A 257 5.81 -2.75 -24.49
N TRP A 258 6.57 -3.80 -24.82
CA TRP A 258 6.84 -4.93 -23.94
C TRP A 258 7.62 -4.59 -22.68
N ILE A 259 8.29 -3.42 -22.65
CA ILE A 259 9.08 -2.98 -21.47
C ILE A 259 8.19 -2.33 -20.41
N TRP A 260 7.24 -1.49 -20.79
CA TRP A 260 6.47 -0.65 -19.88
C TRP A 260 5.02 -1.10 -19.70
N ILE A 261 4.39 -1.73 -20.70
CA ILE A 261 3.00 -2.22 -20.57
C ILE A 261 2.88 -3.26 -19.46
N PRO A 262 3.72 -4.33 -19.40
CA PRO A 262 3.58 -5.33 -18.35
C PRO A 262 3.66 -4.76 -16.92
N PRO A 263 4.69 -3.97 -16.51
CA PRO A 263 4.73 -3.41 -15.18
C PRO A 263 3.59 -2.41 -14.91
N GLY A 264 3.13 -1.66 -15.93
CA GLY A 264 1.97 -0.79 -15.83
C GLY A 264 0.66 -1.54 -15.57
N VAL A 265 0.44 -2.62 -16.32
CA VAL A 265 -0.76 -3.47 -16.19
C VAL A 265 -0.81 -4.17 -14.83
N VAL A 266 0.28 -4.79 -14.38
CA VAL A 266 0.29 -5.49 -13.09
C VAL A 266 0.12 -4.52 -11.92
N ASN A 267 0.69 -3.32 -12.01
CA ASN A 267 0.51 -2.26 -11.01
C ASN A 267 -0.97 -1.82 -10.96
N LEU A 268 -1.57 -1.53 -12.11
CA LEU A 268 -2.98 -1.18 -12.22
C LEU A 268 -3.89 -2.27 -11.65
N LEU A 269 -3.65 -3.53 -12.03
CA LEU A 269 -4.45 -4.67 -11.57
C LEU A 269 -4.37 -4.85 -10.06
N LEU A 270 -3.18 -4.74 -9.46
CA LEU A 270 -3.02 -4.84 -8.01
C LEU A 270 -3.74 -3.70 -7.28
N VAL A 271 -3.59 -2.47 -7.74
CA VAL A 271 -4.26 -1.30 -7.15
C VAL A 271 -5.77 -1.46 -7.20
N LEU A 272 -6.34 -1.82 -8.36
CA LEU A 272 -7.78 -2.06 -8.51
C LEU A 272 -8.25 -3.22 -7.62
N ALA A 273 -7.48 -4.31 -7.56
CA ALA A 273 -7.80 -5.47 -6.73
C ALA A 273 -7.90 -5.09 -5.25
N ILE A 274 -6.95 -4.31 -4.74
CA ILE A 274 -6.94 -3.84 -3.36
C ILE A 274 -8.13 -2.88 -3.09
N TYR A 275 -8.48 -1.99 -4.01
CA TYR A 275 -9.67 -1.15 -3.88
C TYR A 275 -10.95 -2.00 -3.82
N PHE A 276 -11.11 -3.03 -4.66
CA PHE A 276 -12.26 -3.92 -4.60
C PHE A 276 -12.34 -4.69 -3.28
N VAL A 277 -11.22 -5.11 -2.73
CA VAL A 277 -11.17 -5.71 -1.38
C VAL A 277 -11.60 -4.69 -0.33
N GLY A 278 -11.13 -3.45 -0.41
CA GLY A 278 -11.50 -2.36 0.50
C GLY A 278 -12.99 -2.06 0.49
N ASP A 279 -13.58 -1.95 -0.69
CA ASP A 279 -15.03 -1.74 -0.85
C ASP A 279 -15.83 -2.92 -0.30
N GLY A 280 -15.39 -4.16 -0.57
CA GLY A 280 -16.03 -5.35 -0.01
C GLY A 280 -15.95 -5.43 1.52
N LEU A 281 -14.83 -5.02 2.11
CA LEU A 281 -14.70 -4.90 3.57
C LEU A 281 -15.62 -3.81 4.12
N ARG A 282 -15.70 -2.67 3.47
CA ARG A 282 -16.61 -1.58 3.86
C ARG A 282 -18.05 -2.06 3.87
N ASP A 283 -18.51 -2.71 2.79
CA ASP A 283 -19.85 -3.27 2.69
C ASP A 283 -20.12 -4.34 3.76
N ALA A 284 -19.11 -5.18 4.06
CA ALA A 284 -19.23 -6.23 5.06
C ALA A 284 -19.39 -5.70 6.49
N PHE A 285 -18.77 -4.56 6.80
CA PHE A 285 -18.81 -3.93 8.12
C PHE A 285 -19.89 -2.86 8.27
N ASP A 286 -20.56 -2.43 7.19
CA ASP A 286 -21.65 -1.44 7.28
C ASP A 286 -22.90 -2.10 7.87
N SER A 287 -23.25 -1.69 9.09
CA SER A 287 -24.40 -2.21 9.84
C SER A 287 -25.74 -1.54 9.49
N ARG A 288 -25.76 -0.61 8.52
CA ARG A 288 -26.94 0.24 8.22
C ARG A 288 -27.88 -0.32 7.16
N GLN A 289 -27.71 -1.57 6.70
CA GLN A 289 -28.61 -2.22 5.74
C GLN A 289 -29.16 -3.54 6.28
#